data_801772d74e98e0844fa22a98f4ddc133
#
_entry.id   801772d74e98e0844fa22a98f4ddc133
#
_cell.length_a   1.000
_cell.length_b   1.000
_cell.length_c   1.000
_cell.angle_alpha   90.00
_cell.angle_beta   90.00
_cell.angle_gamma   90.00
#
_symmetry.space_group_name_H-M   'P 1'
#
loop_
_entity.id
_entity.type
_entity.pdbx_description
1 polymer ?
#
loop_
_entity_poly.entity_id
_entity_poly.type
_entity_poly.pdbx_seq_one_letter_code
_entity_poly.pdbx_strand_id
1 'polypeptide(L)'
;QKYDGTPDQVRKFNKFAKAFFNNLIVIAIAFAIGGGFLINVTMKGAGFGLESFMGYSSDVMMILFSFVLACDFSLLFYVFTIRTVEPALSKVPYTSKEIIMGIFKRNILTILFAVIGCIGLVLCVVLQPMNIESGITTMITKLIPILVFSLVYILLTMWCLVSDIQTVLKDIRVFTRNLAKKNYSFEDLLPRHRSELGVIIRDMNNIKSETAKIIGKIVESTKNSVKQSDDLVANMEITQRNVRSIASSIGAIKGAIENQ
;
A
#
# COMPACT_ATOMS: atom_id res chain seq x y z
N GLN A 1 -21.99 -9.81 11.01
CA GLN A 1 -22.57 -8.46 10.99
C GLN A 1 -22.28 -7.84 9.63
N LYS A 2 -23.31 -7.29 8.96
CA LYS A 2 -23.17 -6.62 7.69
C LYS A 2 -22.42 -5.28 7.95
N TYR A 3 -21.38 -5.00 7.17
CA TYR A 3 -20.63 -3.75 7.28
C TYR A 3 -21.53 -2.58 6.85
N ASP A 4 -21.80 -1.65 7.75
CA ASP A 4 -22.67 -0.48 7.52
C ASP A 4 -21.88 0.84 7.41
N GLY A 5 -20.55 0.79 7.55
CA GLY A 5 -19.66 1.95 7.40
C GLY A 5 -19.68 2.92 8.58
N THR A 6 -20.32 2.59 9.71
CA THR A 6 -20.32 3.47 10.88
C THR A 6 -18.90 3.65 11.44
N PRO A 7 -18.56 4.83 12.01
CA PRO A 7 -17.22 5.11 12.55
C PRO A 7 -16.75 4.07 13.58
N ASP A 8 -17.68 3.55 14.39
CA ASP A 8 -17.39 2.53 15.39
C ASP A 8 -17.04 1.18 14.77
N GLN A 9 -17.73 0.78 13.70
CA GLN A 9 -17.41 -0.45 12.97
C GLN A 9 -16.09 -0.34 12.24
N VAL A 10 -15.81 0.80 11.61
CA VAL A 10 -14.52 1.09 10.98
C VAL A 10 -13.38 0.97 11.98
N ARG A 11 -13.52 1.54 13.17
CA ARG A 11 -12.52 1.46 14.24
C ARG A 11 -12.30 0.04 14.74
N LYS A 12 -13.38 -0.71 14.99
CA LYS A 12 -13.31 -2.12 15.42
C LYS A 12 -12.64 -2.98 14.35
N PHE A 13 -13.01 -2.78 13.09
CA PHE A 13 -12.42 -3.50 11.96
C PHE A 13 -10.92 -3.22 11.82
N ASN A 14 -10.50 -1.96 11.91
CA ASN A 14 -9.09 -1.57 11.82
C ASN A 14 -8.27 -2.17 12.96
N LYS A 15 -8.81 -2.20 14.18
CA LYS A 15 -8.18 -2.87 15.33
C LYS A 15 -8.05 -4.38 15.11
N PHE A 16 -9.10 -5.02 14.59
CA PHE A 16 -9.08 -6.44 14.26
C PHE A 16 -8.07 -6.75 13.16
N ALA A 17 -8.06 -5.99 12.06
CA ALA A 17 -7.11 -6.18 10.97
C ALA A 17 -5.67 -6.08 11.45
N LYS A 18 -5.34 -5.09 12.28
CA LYS A 18 -4.01 -4.94 12.89
C LYS A 18 -3.63 -6.12 13.78
N ALA A 19 -4.57 -6.56 14.63
CA ALA A 19 -4.36 -7.73 15.49
C ALA A 19 -4.18 -9.01 14.68
N PHE A 20 -4.96 -9.21 13.63
CA PHE A 20 -4.85 -10.37 12.74
C PHE A 20 -3.46 -10.51 12.13
N PHE A 21 -2.92 -9.44 11.53
CA PHE A 21 -1.58 -9.50 10.93
C PHE A 21 -0.47 -9.65 11.97
N ASN A 22 -0.59 -9.01 13.13
CA ASN A 22 0.39 -9.20 14.22
C ASN A 22 0.36 -10.65 14.72
N ASN A 23 -0.81 -11.23 14.91
CA ASN A 23 -0.96 -12.63 15.32
C ASN A 23 -0.44 -13.59 14.24
N LEU A 24 -0.63 -13.30 12.96
CA LEU A 24 -0.08 -14.10 11.86
C LEU A 24 1.45 -14.19 11.94
N ILE A 25 2.13 -13.09 12.22
CA ILE A 25 3.60 -13.05 12.39
C ILE A 25 4.00 -13.87 13.62
N VAL A 26 3.30 -13.69 14.76
CA VAL A 26 3.57 -14.44 16.00
C VAL A 26 3.37 -15.93 15.78
N ILE A 27 2.29 -16.35 15.11
CA ILE A 27 2.02 -17.74 14.77
C ILE A 27 3.09 -18.30 13.84
N ALA A 28 3.54 -17.55 12.84
CA ALA A 28 4.62 -17.97 11.95
C ALA A 28 5.93 -18.23 12.70
N ILE A 29 6.30 -17.32 13.60
CA ILE A 29 7.50 -17.48 14.46
C ILE A 29 7.34 -18.66 15.42
N ALA A 30 6.18 -18.78 16.08
CA ALA A 30 5.90 -19.90 16.98
C ALA A 30 5.94 -21.27 16.25
N PHE A 31 5.42 -21.32 15.04
CA PHE A 31 5.48 -22.53 14.20
C PHE A 31 6.93 -22.81 13.73
N ALA A 32 7.71 -21.79 13.42
CA ALA A 32 9.11 -21.93 13.03
C ALA A 32 9.95 -22.59 14.15
N ILE A 33 9.76 -22.15 15.39
CA ILE A 33 10.50 -22.68 16.54
C ILE A 33 9.89 -23.98 17.06
N GLY A 34 8.59 -24.00 17.26
CA GLY A 34 7.87 -25.12 17.88
C GLY A 34 7.70 -26.32 16.93
N GLY A 35 7.57 -26.08 15.63
CA GLY A 35 7.39 -27.15 14.63
C GLY A 35 8.59 -28.10 14.57
N GLY A 36 9.81 -27.54 14.60
CA GLY A 36 11.03 -28.34 14.62
C GLY A 36 11.17 -29.19 15.88
N PHE A 37 10.85 -28.60 17.02
CA PHE A 37 10.82 -29.34 18.28
C PHE A 37 9.78 -30.46 18.27
N LEU A 38 8.57 -30.20 17.78
CA LEU A 38 7.52 -31.18 17.70
C LEU A 38 7.87 -32.34 16.76
N ILE A 39 8.43 -32.03 15.58
CA ILE A 39 8.89 -33.06 14.62
C ILE A 39 9.96 -33.93 15.26
N ASN A 40 10.93 -33.33 15.95
CA ASN A 40 11.99 -34.10 16.63
C ASN A 40 11.44 -35.04 17.71
N VAL A 41 10.53 -34.55 18.56
CA VAL A 41 9.89 -35.39 19.61
C VAL A 41 9.07 -36.51 19.01
N THR A 42 8.29 -36.23 17.97
CA THR A 42 7.45 -37.27 17.31
C THR A 42 8.29 -38.32 16.60
N MET A 43 9.38 -37.94 15.93
CA MET A 43 10.27 -38.88 15.25
C MET A 43 11.02 -39.79 16.27
N LYS A 44 11.51 -39.23 17.37
CA LYS A 44 12.08 -40.01 18.47
C LYS A 44 11.09 -40.98 19.11
N GLY A 45 9.85 -40.51 19.34
CA GLY A 45 8.75 -41.34 19.87
C GLY A 45 8.36 -42.48 18.94
N ALA A 46 8.51 -42.31 17.62
CA ALA A 46 8.22 -43.34 16.62
C ALA A 46 9.41 -44.32 16.40
N GLY A 47 10.50 -44.19 17.20
CA GLY A 47 11.65 -45.11 17.12
C GLY A 47 12.60 -44.84 15.95
N PHE A 48 12.37 -43.73 15.23
CA PHE A 48 13.37 -43.30 14.23
C PHE A 48 14.58 -42.71 14.95
N GLY A 49 15.67 -43.48 15.03
CA GLY A 49 16.96 -43.05 15.61
C GLY A 49 17.61 -41.96 14.76
N LEU A 50 17.17 -40.71 14.96
CA LEU A 50 17.73 -39.54 14.27
C LEU A 50 19.22 -39.32 14.57
N GLU A 51 19.72 -39.89 15.66
CA GLU A 51 21.15 -39.88 16.02
C GLU A 51 22.04 -40.51 14.96
N SER A 52 21.57 -41.58 14.31
CA SER A 52 22.29 -42.24 13.21
C SER A 52 22.21 -41.48 11.88
N PHE A 53 21.23 -40.57 11.72
CA PHE A 53 20.98 -39.87 10.47
C PHE A 53 21.77 -38.55 10.37
N MET A 54 22.09 -37.88 11.49
CA MET A 54 22.69 -36.55 11.51
C MET A 54 24.02 -36.40 12.31
N GLY A 55 24.51 -37.40 13.01
CA GLY A 55 25.86 -37.48 13.62
C GLY A 55 26.27 -36.48 14.70
N TYR A 56 25.66 -35.34 14.82
CA TYR A 56 25.77 -34.38 15.92
C TYR A 56 24.43 -34.32 16.68
N SER A 57 24.45 -33.75 17.88
CA SER A 57 23.21 -33.63 18.67
C SER A 57 22.04 -33.32 17.74
N SER A 58 21.38 -34.38 17.29
CA SER A 58 20.38 -34.41 16.23
C SER A 58 19.24 -33.37 16.46
N ASP A 59 19.03 -33.07 17.74
CA ASP A 59 18.06 -32.11 18.20
C ASP A 59 18.31 -30.68 17.71
N VAL A 60 19.58 -30.23 17.84
CA VAL A 60 19.94 -28.86 17.44
C VAL A 60 19.89 -28.68 15.93
N MET A 61 20.33 -29.69 15.17
CA MET A 61 20.28 -29.67 13.70
C MET A 61 18.86 -29.72 13.18
N MET A 62 17.97 -30.53 13.79
CA MET A 62 16.56 -30.59 13.41
C MET A 62 15.82 -29.29 13.73
N ILE A 63 16.09 -28.68 14.88
CA ILE A 63 15.52 -27.39 15.24
C ILE A 63 16.02 -26.32 14.26
N LEU A 64 17.30 -26.28 13.95
CA LEU A 64 17.89 -25.33 13.00
C LEU A 64 17.29 -25.50 11.60
N PHE A 65 17.23 -26.73 11.09
CA PHE A 65 16.67 -27.02 9.78
C PHE A 65 15.17 -26.65 9.70
N SER A 66 14.39 -26.99 10.72
CA SER A 66 12.98 -26.64 10.79
C SER A 66 12.77 -25.13 10.91
N PHE A 67 13.60 -24.44 11.67
CA PHE A 67 13.56 -22.98 11.77
C PHE A 67 13.83 -22.33 10.42
N VAL A 68 14.83 -22.80 9.69
CA VAL A 68 15.20 -22.29 8.36
C VAL A 68 14.08 -22.52 7.36
N LEU A 69 13.55 -23.74 7.27
CA LEU A 69 12.40 -24.05 6.40
C LEU A 69 11.17 -23.20 6.75
N ALA A 70 10.90 -23.05 8.05
CA ALA A 70 9.79 -22.23 8.48
C ALA A 70 9.99 -20.75 8.14
N CYS A 71 11.20 -20.21 8.21
CA CYS A 71 11.49 -18.86 7.73
C CYS A 71 11.14 -18.71 6.25
N ASP A 72 11.60 -19.62 5.40
CA ASP A 72 11.36 -19.57 3.96
C ASP A 72 9.88 -19.75 3.60
N PHE A 73 9.22 -20.78 4.11
CA PHE A 73 7.82 -21.05 3.83
C PHE A 73 6.86 -20.01 4.45
N SER A 74 7.14 -19.59 5.69
CA SER A 74 6.32 -18.57 6.36
C SER A 74 6.37 -17.24 5.64
N LEU A 75 7.52 -16.90 5.10
CA LEU A 75 7.71 -15.67 4.34
C LEU A 75 6.89 -15.66 3.04
N LEU A 76 6.96 -16.74 2.26
CA LEU A 76 6.12 -16.89 1.06
C LEU A 76 4.65 -16.83 1.40
N PHE A 77 4.23 -17.53 2.45
CA PHE A 77 2.85 -17.51 2.92
C PHE A 77 2.42 -16.12 3.36
N TYR A 78 3.26 -15.39 4.06
CA TYR A 78 3.00 -14.01 4.49
C TYR A 78 2.85 -13.07 3.29
N VAL A 79 3.77 -13.12 2.33
CA VAL A 79 3.71 -12.29 1.11
C VAL A 79 2.45 -12.61 0.31
N PHE A 80 2.10 -13.88 0.15
CA PHE A 80 0.90 -14.32 -0.56
C PHE A 80 -0.38 -13.86 0.16
N THR A 81 -0.43 -14.00 1.49
CA THR A 81 -1.58 -13.59 2.31
C THR A 81 -1.79 -12.09 2.22
N ILE A 82 -0.74 -11.28 2.33
CA ILE A 82 -0.83 -9.83 2.17
C ILE A 82 -1.37 -9.49 0.79
N ARG A 83 -0.80 -10.07 -0.26
CA ARG A 83 -1.19 -9.79 -1.64
C ARG A 83 -2.66 -10.14 -1.92
N THR A 84 -3.20 -11.16 -1.27
CA THR A 84 -4.57 -11.64 -1.48
C THR A 84 -5.58 -10.91 -0.59
N VAL A 85 -5.24 -10.70 0.68
CA VAL A 85 -6.18 -10.22 1.71
C VAL A 85 -6.15 -8.70 1.84
N GLU A 86 -4.99 -8.08 1.71
CA GLU A 86 -4.82 -6.64 1.93
C GLU A 86 -5.66 -5.77 0.98
N PRO A 87 -5.83 -6.09 -0.33
CA PRO A 87 -6.70 -5.34 -1.22
C PRO A 87 -8.17 -5.33 -0.78
N ALA A 88 -8.66 -6.44 -0.20
CA ALA A 88 -10.00 -6.52 0.33
C ALA A 88 -10.17 -5.64 1.59
N LEU A 89 -9.17 -5.66 2.47
CA LEU A 89 -9.15 -4.86 3.70
C LEU A 89 -8.96 -3.36 3.42
N SER A 90 -8.33 -3.00 2.33
CA SER A 90 -8.05 -1.60 1.98
C SER A 90 -9.28 -0.82 1.54
N LYS A 91 -10.38 -1.51 1.22
CA LYS A 91 -11.69 -0.89 0.94
C LYS A 91 -12.30 -0.18 2.16
N VAL A 92 -11.92 -0.61 3.36
CA VAL A 92 -12.37 0.04 4.60
C VAL A 92 -11.47 1.25 4.89
N PRO A 93 -12.03 2.44 5.21
CA PRO A 93 -11.27 3.63 5.54
C PRO A 93 -10.30 3.38 6.70
N TYR A 94 -9.05 3.87 6.57
CA TYR A 94 -8.03 3.78 7.62
C TYR A 94 -7.14 5.03 7.60
N THR A 95 -6.52 5.37 8.68
CA THR A 95 -5.60 6.51 8.83
C THR A 95 -4.15 6.02 8.89
N SER A 96 -3.18 6.94 8.84
CA SER A 96 -1.76 6.62 9.01
C SER A 96 -1.45 5.91 10.33
N LYS A 97 -2.24 6.15 11.39
CA LYS A 97 -2.11 5.48 12.69
C LYS A 97 -2.54 4.01 12.68
N GLU A 98 -3.33 3.62 11.70
CA GLU A 98 -3.91 2.28 11.55
C GLU A 98 -3.18 1.44 10.49
N ILE A 99 -2.06 1.95 9.98
CA ILE A 99 -1.14 1.17 9.15
C ILE A 99 -0.66 -0.03 9.98
N ILE A 100 -0.77 -1.22 9.40
CA ILE A 100 -0.38 -2.47 10.07
C ILE A 100 1.13 -2.53 10.15
N MET A 101 1.79 -2.39 9.01
CA MET A 101 3.25 -2.34 8.89
C MET A 101 3.61 -1.46 7.70
N GLY A 102 4.53 -0.51 7.91
CA GLY A 102 5.05 0.32 6.84
C GLY A 102 5.73 -0.52 5.76
N ILE A 103 5.60 -0.09 4.50
CA ILE A 103 6.12 -0.84 3.35
C ILE A 103 7.64 -1.07 3.46
N PHE A 104 8.37 -0.08 3.97
CA PHE A 104 9.81 -0.17 4.17
C PHE A 104 10.19 -1.24 5.20
N LYS A 105 9.54 -1.23 6.38
CA LYS A 105 9.76 -2.24 7.42
C LYS A 105 9.40 -3.63 6.94
N ARG A 106 8.31 -3.76 6.20
CA ARG A 106 7.86 -5.02 5.61
C ARG A 106 8.91 -5.58 4.65
N ASN A 107 9.39 -4.74 3.73
CA ASN A 107 10.35 -5.18 2.73
C ASN A 107 11.70 -5.56 3.36
N ILE A 108 12.20 -4.78 4.33
CA ILE A 108 13.42 -5.12 5.06
C ILE A 108 13.26 -6.45 5.79
N LEU A 109 12.15 -6.63 6.52
CA LEU A 109 11.90 -7.87 7.26
C LEU A 109 11.84 -9.07 6.30
N THR A 110 11.16 -8.92 5.17
CA THR A 110 11.04 -9.97 4.15
C THR A 110 12.41 -10.35 3.58
N ILE A 111 13.24 -9.37 3.23
CA ILE A 111 14.59 -9.62 2.71
C ILE A 111 15.48 -10.27 3.79
N LEU A 112 15.41 -9.77 5.02
CA LEU A 112 16.18 -10.31 6.14
C LEU A 112 15.86 -11.79 6.38
N PHE A 113 14.58 -12.15 6.43
CA PHE A 113 14.16 -13.55 6.60
C PHE A 113 14.57 -14.43 5.42
N ALA A 114 14.44 -13.94 4.18
CA ALA A 114 14.89 -14.67 3.00
C ALA A 114 16.40 -14.94 3.04
N VAL A 115 17.19 -13.96 3.44
CA VAL A 115 18.66 -14.11 3.55
C VAL A 115 19.03 -15.09 4.68
N ILE A 116 18.38 -14.95 5.85
CA ILE A 116 18.60 -15.88 6.98
C ILE A 116 18.21 -17.31 6.59
N GLY A 117 17.08 -17.50 5.91
CA GLY A 117 16.64 -18.78 5.41
C GLY A 117 17.65 -19.40 4.45
N CYS A 118 18.07 -18.66 3.44
CA CYS A 118 19.06 -19.15 2.46
C CYS A 118 20.42 -19.46 3.08
N ILE A 119 20.94 -18.60 3.96
CA ILE A 119 22.19 -18.87 4.69
C ILE A 119 22.03 -20.12 5.57
N GLY A 120 20.91 -20.23 6.28
CA GLY A 120 20.61 -21.36 7.13
C GLY A 120 20.54 -22.68 6.36
N LEU A 121 19.94 -22.72 5.17
CA LEU A 121 19.93 -23.92 4.30
C LEU A 121 21.36 -24.34 3.91
N VAL A 122 22.21 -23.38 3.52
CA VAL A 122 23.61 -23.65 3.21
C VAL A 122 24.35 -24.21 4.43
N LEU A 123 24.16 -23.60 5.60
CA LEU A 123 24.77 -24.07 6.85
C LEU A 123 24.31 -25.49 7.22
N CYS A 124 23.02 -25.80 7.05
CA CYS A 124 22.49 -27.14 7.30
C CYS A 124 23.21 -28.22 6.45
N VAL A 125 23.55 -27.89 5.19
CA VAL A 125 24.30 -28.85 4.33
C VAL A 125 25.77 -28.94 4.70
N VAL A 126 26.39 -27.80 4.95
CA VAL A 126 27.84 -27.76 5.27
C VAL A 126 28.12 -28.41 6.62
N LEU A 127 27.29 -28.17 7.63
CA LEU A 127 27.48 -28.70 8.99
C LEU A 127 27.04 -30.15 9.16
N GLN A 128 26.45 -30.77 8.13
CA GLN A 128 26.04 -32.17 8.20
C GLN A 128 27.30 -33.08 8.23
N PRO A 129 27.53 -33.87 9.29
CA PRO A 129 28.74 -34.66 9.44
C PRO A 129 28.98 -35.63 8.28
N MET A 130 27.91 -36.25 7.79
CA MET A 130 27.96 -37.15 6.63
C MET A 130 28.51 -36.48 5.36
N ASN A 131 28.33 -35.16 5.21
CA ASN A 131 28.87 -34.41 4.08
C ASN A 131 30.34 -34.04 4.32
N ILE A 132 30.74 -33.78 5.56
CA ILE A 132 32.12 -33.49 5.94
C ILE A 132 32.99 -34.75 5.75
N GLU A 133 32.53 -35.92 6.18
CA GLU A 133 33.23 -37.19 6.06
C GLU A 133 33.30 -37.71 4.62
N SER A 134 32.31 -37.43 3.79
CA SER A 134 32.22 -37.94 2.42
C SER A 134 33.12 -37.25 1.41
N GLY A 135 33.88 -36.23 1.85
CA GLY A 135 34.81 -35.51 1.01
C GLY A 135 34.23 -34.34 0.21
N ILE A 136 35.13 -33.49 -0.26
CA ILE A 136 34.85 -32.21 -0.87
C ILE A 136 33.93 -32.33 -2.10
N THR A 137 34.11 -33.34 -2.94
CA THR A 137 33.31 -33.53 -4.18
C THR A 137 31.85 -33.80 -3.86
N THR A 138 31.55 -34.64 -2.87
CA THR A 138 30.18 -34.95 -2.44
C THR A 138 29.54 -33.74 -1.79
N MET A 139 30.27 -32.97 -0.98
CA MET A 139 29.82 -31.74 -0.36
C MET A 139 29.42 -30.70 -1.44
N ILE A 140 30.26 -30.47 -2.44
CA ILE A 140 29.98 -29.51 -3.53
C ILE A 140 28.75 -29.96 -4.33
N THR A 141 28.63 -31.26 -4.63
CA THR A 141 27.49 -31.78 -5.40
C THR A 141 26.15 -31.56 -4.68
N LYS A 142 26.13 -31.62 -3.36
CA LYS A 142 24.91 -31.33 -2.56
C LYS A 142 24.69 -29.83 -2.34
N LEU A 143 25.76 -29.05 -2.29
CA LEU A 143 25.71 -27.60 -2.07
C LEU A 143 25.17 -26.84 -3.28
N ILE A 144 25.57 -27.23 -4.49
CA ILE A 144 25.15 -26.54 -5.75
C ILE A 144 23.62 -26.46 -5.88
N PRO A 145 22.83 -27.55 -5.73
CA PRO A 145 21.37 -27.46 -5.87
C PRO A 145 20.75 -26.50 -4.87
N ILE A 146 21.26 -26.43 -3.65
CA ILE A 146 20.75 -25.54 -2.60
C ILE A 146 21.09 -24.08 -2.89
N LEU A 147 22.31 -23.81 -3.38
CA LEU A 147 22.67 -22.47 -3.83
C LEU A 147 21.79 -21.98 -4.99
N VAL A 148 21.52 -22.86 -5.97
CA VAL A 148 20.62 -22.55 -7.09
C VAL A 148 19.20 -22.31 -6.58
N PHE A 149 18.69 -23.15 -5.68
CA PHE A 149 17.38 -22.97 -5.07
C PHE A 149 17.29 -21.63 -4.31
N SER A 150 18.28 -21.34 -3.47
CA SER A 150 18.36 -20.10 -2.70
C SER A 150 18.40 -18.87 -3.60
N LEU A 151 19.17 -18.91 -4.69
CA LEU A 151 19.23 -17.82 -5.67
C LEU A 151 17.89 -17.58 -6.33
N VAL A 152 17.25 -18.65 -6.82
CA VAL A 152 15.90 -18.56 -7.45
C VAL A 152 14.88 -18.04 -6.45
N TYR A 153 14.92 -18.50 -5.21
CA TYR A 153 14.03 -18.07 -4.14
C TYR A 153 14.17 -16.58 -3.83
N ILE A 154 15.39 -16.08 -3.68
CA ILE A 154 15.66 -14.65 -3.44
C ILE A 154 15.18 -13.82 -4.63
N LEU A 155 15.49 -14.22 -5.87
CA LEU A 155 15.07 -13.51 -7.06
C LEU A 155 13.54 -13.45 -7.17
N LEU A 156 12.84 -14.55 -6.88
CA LEU A 156 11.38 -14.62 -6.90
C LEU A 156 10.77 -13.72 -5.83
N THR A 157 11.32 -13.73 -4.62
CA THR A 157 10.87 -12.86 -3.52
C THR A 157 11.07 -11.39 -3.87
N MET A 158 12.25 -11.02 -4.38
CA MET A 158 12.54 -9.66 -4.84
C MET A 158 11.60 -9.22 -5.97
N TRP A 159 11.35 -10.09 -6.94
CA TRP A 159 10.43 -9.80 -8.04
C TRP A 159 9.01 -9.54 -7.54
N CYS A 160 8.51 -10.35 -6.59
CA CYS A 160 7.19 -10.13 -5.98
C CYS A 160 7.11 -8.76 -5.29
N LEU A 161 8.10 -8.40 -4.48
CA LEU A 161 8.12 -7.13 -3.74
C LEU A 161 8.19 -5.92 -4.69
N VAL A 162 9.05 -5.98 -5.70
CA VAL A 162 9.23 -4.89 -6.68
C VAL A 162 7.98 -4.74 -7.55
N SER A 163 7.38 -5.85 -8.01
CA SER A 163 6.16 -5.84 -8.83
C SER A 163 4.99 -5.15 -8.13
N ASP A 164 4.83 -5.37 -6.83
CA ASP A 164 3.76 -4.73 -6.06
C ASP A 164 3.94 -3.20 -6.00
N ILE A 165 5.16 -2.74 -5.74
CA ILE A 165 5.48 -1.30 -5.72
C ILE A 165 5.30 -0.68 -7.10
N GLN A 166 5.81 -1.33 -8.15
CA GLN A 166 5.68 -0.84 -9.53
C GLN A 166 4.23 -0.66 -9.96
N THR A 167 3.35 -1.59 -9.56
CA THR A 167 1.93 -1.51 -9.89
C THR A 167 1.29 -0.28 -9.26
N VAL A 168 1.57 -0.01 -7.97
CA VAL A 168 1.04 1.17 -7.28
C VAL A 168 1.60 2.46 -7.89
N LEU A 169 2.90 2.51 -8.19
CA LEU A 169 3.51 3.68 -8.83
C LEU A 169 2.94 3.95 -10.22
N LYS A 170 2.61 2.90 -10.99
CA LYS A 170 1.94 3.03 -12.28
C LYS A 170 0.54 3.64 -12.12
N ASP A 171 -0.23 3.18 -11.14
CA ASP A 171 -1.55 3.73 -10.85
C ASP A 171 -1.47 5.21 -10.46
N ILE A 172 -0.53 5.57 -9.58
CA ILE A 172 -0.26 6.97 -9.18
C ILE A 172 0.13 7.82 -10.40
N ARG A 173 0.99 7.31 -11.28
CA ARG A 173 1.41 8.02 -12.49
C ARG A 173 0.24 8.31 -13.43
N VAL A 174 -0.64 7.34 -13.64
CA VAL A 174 -1.84 7.52 -14.47
C VAL A 174 -2.76 8.57 -13.87
N PHE A 175 -2.98 8.51 -12.56
CA PHE A 175 -3.77 9.47 -11.81
C PHE A 175 -3.22 10.90 -11.95
N THR A 176 -1.94 11.09 -11.66
CA THR A 176 -1.28 12.40 -11.76
C THR A 176 -1.33 12.95 -13.17
N ARG A 177 -1.19 12.08 -14.19
CA ARG A 177 -1.30 12.49 -15.60
C ARG A 177 -2.71 12.98 -15.94
N ASN A 178 -3.76 12.37 -15.41
CA ASN A 178 -5.13 12.83 -15.61
C ASN A 178 -5.37 14.17 -14.93
N LEU A 179 -4.88 14.37 -13.70
CA LEU A 179 -4.92 15.67 -13.03
C LEU A 179 -4.20 16.76 -13.82
N ALA A 180 -3.02 16.47 -14.34
CA ALA A 180 -2.25 17.41 -15.16
C ALA A 180 -2.98 17.82 -16.45
N LYS A 181 -3.82 16.93 -16.99
CA LYS A 181 -4.71 17.22 -18.14
C LYS A 181 -5.99 17.93 -17.74
N LYS A 182 -6.14 18.36 -16.48
CA LYS A 182 -7.35 19.00 -15.94
C LYS A 182 -8.61 18.12 -16.05
N ASN A 183 -8.45 16.81 -16.19
CA ASN A 183 -9.55 15.86 -16.16
C ASN A 183 -9.76 15.41 -14.72
N TYR A 184 -10.86 15.81 -14.10
CA TYR A 184 -11.21 15.45 -12.72
C TYR A 184 -12.33 14.42 -12.64
N SER A 185 -12.85 13.97 -13.80
CA SER A 185 -14.02 13.07 -13.90
C SER A 185 -13.64 11.58 -13.96
N PHE A 186 -12.38 11.22 -13.68
CA PHE A 186 -11.97 9.83 -13.65
C PHE A 186 -12.22 9.18 -12.28
N GLU A 187 -12.27 7.86 -12.25
CA GLU A 187 -12.53 7.08 -11.04
C GLU A 187 -11.43 7.27 -9.99
N ASP A 188 -11.81 7.13 -8.71
CA ASP A 188 -10.88 7.16 -7.61
C ASP A 188 -9.96 5.94 -7.64
N LEU A 189 -8.69 6.16 -7.28
CA LEU A 189 -7.76 5.06 -7.09
C LEU A 189 -8.15 4.27 -5.84
N LEU A 190 -8.25 2.95 -6.00
CA LEU A 190 -8.43 2.06 -4.86
C LEU A 190 -7.07 1.75 -4.23
N PRO A 191 -6.88 2.03 -2.93
CA PRO A 191 -5.67 1.63 -2.24
C PRO A 191 -5.57 0.11 -2.21
N ARG A 192 -4.46 -0.45 -2.72
CA ARG A 192 -4.22 -1.90 -2.76
C ARG A 192 -3.61 -2.41 -1.47
N HIS A 193 -2.93 -1.54 -0.74
CA HIS A 193 -2.17 -1.89 0.46
C HIS A 193 -2.54 -0.96 1.62
N ARG A 194 -2.60 -1.51 2.83
CA ARG A 194 -2.73 -0.75 4.08
C ARG A 194 -1.35 -0.27 4.57
N SER A 195 -0.70 0.50 3.75
CA SER A 195 0.63 1.07 3.95
C SER A 195 0.62 2.57 3.72
N GLU A 196 1.78 3.21 3.82
CA GLU A 196 1.98 4.62 3.49
C GLU A 196 1.52 4.95 2.06
N LEU A 197 1.75 4.02 1.10
CA LEU A 197 1.29 4.21 -0.29
C LEU A 197 -0.23 4.24 -0.40
N GLY A 198 -0.93 3.45 0.40
CA GLY A 198 -2.39 3.48 0.42
C GLY A 198 -2.95 4.76 1.04
N VAL A 199 -2.25 5.36 2.01
CA VAL A 199 -2.59 6.70 2.54
C VAL A 199 -2.38 7.75 1.46
N ILE A 200 -1.25 7.73 0.75
CA ILE A 200 -0.95 8.64 -0.37
C ILE A 200 -2.07 8.58 -1.43
N ILE A 201 -2.52 7.39 -1.80
CA ILE A 201 -3.62 7.23 -2.77
C ILE A 201 -4.90 7.93 -2.29
N ARG A 202 -5.23 7.82 -1.02
CA ARG A 202 -6.40 8.52 -0.46
C ARG A 202 -6.23 10.03 -0.46
N ASP A 203 -5.07 10.51 -0.05
CA ASP A 203 -4.78 11.93 -0.06
C ASP A 203 -4.89 12.50 -1.47
N MET A 204 -4.42 11.74 -2.47
CA MET A 204 -4.58 12.09 -3.88
C MET A 204 -6.06 12.14 -4.32
N ASN A 205 -6.89 11.17 -3.92
CA ASN A 205 -8.33 11.20 -4.19
C ASN A 205 -9.00 12.42 -3.53
N ASN A 206 -8.61 12.75 -2.29
CA ASN A 206 -9.10 13.95 -1.60
C ASN A 206 -8.69 15.22 -2.35
N ILE A 207 -7.43 15.34 -2.77
CA ILE A 207 -6.94 16.47 -3.57
C ILE A 207 -7.77 16.61 -4.86
N LYS A 208 -8.00 15.50 -5.59
CA LYS A 208 -8.86 15.49 -6.78
C LYS A 208 -10.26 16.06 -6.48
N SER A 209 -10.91 15.54 -5.43
CA SER A 209 -12.25 15.93 -5.03
C SER A 209 -12.33 17.41 -4.64
N GLU A 210 -11.39 17.86 -3.79
CA GLU A 210 -11.37 19.27 -3.35
C GLU A 210 -11.04 20.21 -4.52
N THR A 211 -10.13 19.83 -5.41
CA THR A 211 -9.83 20.62 -6.61
C THR A 211 -11.04 20.72 -7.53
N ALA A 212 -11.78 19.62 -7.74
CA ALA A 212 -13.00 19.64 -8.54
C ALA A 212 -14.07 20.56 -7.93
N LYS A 213 -14.23 20.55 -6.59
CA LYS A 213 -15.14 21.47 -5.88
C LYS A 213 -14.72 22.94 -6.03
N ILE A 214 -13.41 23.22 -5.91
CA ILE A 214 -12.89 24.58 -6.08
C ILE A 214 -13.17 25.08 -7.50
N ILE A 215 -12.91 24.26 -8.52
CA ILE A 215 -13.19 24.61 -9.91
C ILE A 215 -14.70 24.87 -10.11
N GLY A 216 -15.55 24.02 -9.55
CA GLY A 216 -17.00 24.23 -9.59
C GLY A 216 -17.42 25.58 -9.01
N LYS A 217 -16.89 25.95 -7.84
CA LYS A 217 -17.14 27.27 -7.23
C LYS A 217 -16.63 28.42 -8.08
N ILE A 218 -15.45 28.28 -8.71
CA ILE A 218 -14.91 29.31 -9.61
C ILE A 218 -15.84 29.51 -10.81
N VAL A 219 -16.29 28.42 -11.43
CA VAL A 219 -17.23 28.48 -12.57
C VAL A 219 -18.52 29.17 -12.16
N GLU A 220 -19.09 28.85 -11.01
CA GLU A 220 -20.30 29.48 -10.49
C GLU A 220 -20.07 30.96 -10.18
N SER A 221 -18.99 31.33 -9.53
CA SER A 221 -18.60 32.71 -9.25
C SER A 221 -18.40 33.51 -10.53
N THR A 222 -17.77 32.92 -11.54
CA THR A 222 -17.57 33.57 -12.84
C THR A 222 -18.91 33.82 -13.51
N LYS A 223 -19.85 32.85 -13.50
CA LYS A 223 -21.19 33.00 -14.05
C LYS A 223 -21.96 34.14 -13.35
N ASN A 224 -21.85 34.24 -12.02
CA ASN A 224 -22.48 35.32 -11.26
C ASN A 224 -21.86 36.67 -11.58
N SER A 225 -20.54 36.72 -11.77
CA SER A 225 -19.83 37.96 -12.16
C SER A 225 -20.22 38.43 -13.56
N VAL A 226 -20.41 37.50 -14.52
CA VAL A 226 -20.91 37.83 -15.85
C VAL A 226 -22.31 38.44 -15.76
N LYS A 227 -23.22 37.80 -14.99
CA LYS A 227 -24.58 38.35 -14.78
C LYS A 227 -24.57 39.74 -14.15
N GLN A 228 -23.73 39.97 -13.14
CA GLN A 228 -23.57 41.28 -12.51
C GLN A 228 -23.04 42.33 -13.51
N SER A 229 -22.12 41.92 -14.41
CA SER A 229 -21.62 42.79 -15.47
C SER A 229 -22.75 43.19 -16.46
N ASP A 230 -23.60 42.24 -16.85
CA ASP A 230 -24.74 42.49 -17.73
C ASP A 230 -25.75 43.45 -17.06
N ASP A 231 -26.03 43.25 -15.76
CA ASP A 231 -26.90 44.15 -14.98
C ASP A 231 -26.28 45.56 -14.88
N LEU A 232 -24.95 45.68 -14.73
CA LEU A 232 -24.24 46.94 -14.69
C LEU A 232 -24.35 47.68 -16.04
N VAL A 233 -24.17 46.96 -17.16
CA VAL A 233 -24.32 47.54 -18.51
C VAL A 233 -25.76 48.10 -18.70
N ALA A 234 -26.76 47.34 -18.31
CA ALA A 234 -28.16 47.79 -18.37
C ALA A 234 -28.41 49.05 -17.53
N ASN A 235 -27.86 49.13 -16.32
CA ASN A 235 -27.95 50.30 -15.45
C ASN A 235 -27.19 51.51 -16.03
N MET A 236 -26.06 51.31 -16.70
CA MET A 236 -25.34 52.39 -17.41
C MET A 236 -26.16 52.95 -18.56
N GLU A 237 -26.87 52.11 -19.33
CA GLU A 237 -27.75 52.58 -20.39
C GLU A 237 -28.93 53.42 -19.85
N ILE A 238 -29.53 53.02 -18.72
CA ILE A 238 -30.55 53.78 -18.03
C ILE A 238 -30.01 55.15 -17.59
N THR A 239 -28.84 55.12 -16.95
CA THR A 239 -28.15 56.34 -16.47
C THR A 239 -27.85 57.29 -17.65
N GLN A 240 -27.38 56.75 -18.77
CA GLN A 240 -27.09 57.56 -19.97
C GLN A 240 -28.39 58.22 -20.55
N ARG A 241 -29.50 57.46 -20.54
CA ARG A 241 -30.78 58.02 -20.94
C ARG A 241 -31.22 59.16 -20.01
N ASN A 242 -31.09 58.96 -18.70
CA ASN A 242 -31.44 59.97 -17.71
C ASN A 242 -30.61 61.25 -17.87
N VAL A 243 -29.28 61.09 -18.07
CA VAL A 243 -28.38 62.24 -18.32
C VAL A 243 -28.78 63.00 -19.58
N ARG A 244 -29.15 62.34 -20.68
CA ARG A 244 -29.65 63.01 -21.91
C ARG A 244 -30.95 63.75 -21.66
N SER A 245 -31.87 63.15 -20.88
CA SER A 245 -33.13 63.80 -20.50
C SER A 245 -32.90 65.06 -19.68
N ILE A 246 -32.01 65.00 -18.70
CA ILE A 246 -31.60 66.16 -17.88
C ILE A 246 -31.00 67.26 -18.77
N ALA A 247 -30.09 66.90 -19.68
CA ALA A 247 -29.49 67.85 -20.61
C ALA A 247 -30.52 68.56 -21.51
N SER A 248 -31.52 67.78 -22.01
CA SER A 248 -32.65 68.35 -22.78
C SER A 248 -33.50 69.28 -21.94
N SER A 249 -33.81 68.94 -20.70
CA SER A 249 -34.54 69.77 -19.78
C SER A 249 -33.84 71.08 -19.47
N ILE A 250 -32.52 71.03 -19.23
CA ILE A 250 -31.67 72.24 -19.04
C ILE A 250 -31.73 73.14 -20.30
N GLY A 251 -31.61 72.54 -21.48
CA GLY A 251 -31.75 73.27 -22.74
C GLY A 251 -33.11 73.99 -22.89
N ALA A 252 -34.18 73.30 -22.52
CA ALA A 252 -35.56 73.93 -22.55
C ALA A 252 -35.69 75.07 -21.54
N ILE A 253 -35.12 74.91 -20.32
CA ILE A 253 -35.14 75.98 -19.31
C ILE A 253 -34.28 77.17 -19.77
N LYS A 254 -33.13 76.93 -20.34
CA LYS A 254 -32.30 78.00 -20.90
C LYS A 254 -33.01 78.78 -22.01
N GLY A 255 -33.71 78.10 -22.96
CA GLY A 255 -34.46 78.73 -23.99
C GLY A 255 -35.69 79.49 -23.46
N ALA A 256 -36.29 79.04 -22.37
CA ALA A 256 -37.42 79.78 -21.73
C ALA A 256 -36.96 81.07 -21.05
N ILE A 257 -35.69 81.03 -20.45
CA ILE A 257 -35.08 82.24 -19.84
C ILE A 257 -34.62 83.26 -20.89
N GLU A 258 -34.13 82.81 -22.03
CA GLU A 258 -33.71 83.70 -23.14
C GLU A 258 -34.87 84.37 -23.87
N ASN A 259 -36.08 83.79 -23.75
CA ASN A 259 -37.29 84.33 -24.33
C ASN A 259 -38.14 85.24 -23.39
N GLN A 260 -37.67 85.45 -22.15
CA GLN A 260 -38.27 86.38 -21.19
C GLN A 260 -37.47 87.67 -21.17
#